data_67f44a2366272a6f07ee9ca66fc87071
#
_entry.id   67f44a2366272a6f07ee9ca66fc87071
#
_cell.length_a   1.000
_cell.length_b   1.000
_cell.length_c   1.000
_cell.angle_alpha   90.00
_cell.angle_beta   90.00
_cell.angle_gamma   90.00
#
_symmetry.space_group_name_H-M   'P 1'
#
loop_
_entity.id
_entity.type
_entity.pdbx_description
1 polymer ?
#
loop_
_entity_poly.entity_id
_entity_poly.type
_entity_poly.pdbx_seq_one_letter_code
_entity_poly.pdbx_strand_id
1 'polypeptide(L)'
;MYKRQNLYYSNGEPVKVVMADTSIGRVPESAACAEKFKREGVAITLSVTPCWCYGSETMDMDPMTIKGVWGFNGTERPGAVYLAAVLAAHAQRGLPAFSIYGKDVQDVTDNSIPDDVAEKILRFARCAAAVGQLRGKSYVGIGAVAMGIAGSFCDADFWQEYLGIRAEWVDMVEVTRRVELGIYDHEEYESALKWVKENCPEGFDKNPENIRHTPEQKEKEWEFVVKMTLICRDIMLGNDKLNDVRPVGAEAEHSGPKDGWHEEALGRNAILGGFQGQRQWTDFMPNGDFTEAMLNTTFDWNGKKEPLTFATENDGLNGLSMLLGKLVTGRASLFADVRTYWSPDAVERVCGMRPEGVAKDGFIHLINPGAAALDATGVCKDKDGNAVMKEWWNVTDEDIDAMLKATDWCPADLGYFRGGGYSSHFKTQAVMPMTCLLYTSPSPRD
;
A
#
# COMPACT_ATOMS: atom_id res chain seq x y z
N MET A 1 7.87 24.94 -14.47
CA MET A 1 8.65 23.75 -14.22
C MET A 1 7.81 22.63 -13.63
N TYR A 2 7.14 22.82 -12.49
CA TYR A 2 6.39 21.76 -11.79
C TYR A 2 5.18 21.19 -12.52
N LYS A 3 4.56 21.90 -13.45
CA LYS A 3 3.45 21.42 -14.29
C LYS A 3 3.83 20.34 -15.31
N ARG A 4 5.11 20.01 -15.48
CA ARG A 4 5.59 19.04 -16.48
C ARG A 4 6.23 17.79 -15.87
N GLN A 5 6.30 17.69 -14.55
CA GLN A 5 6.91 16.53 -13.91
C GLN A 5 5.78 15.63 -13.43
N ASN A 6 5.78 14.41 -13.91
CA ASN A 6 4.85 13.33 -13.60
C ASN A 6 4.85 13.01 -12.10
N LEU A 7 4.23 13.88 -11.30
CA LEU A 7 4.02 13.70 -9.88
C LEU A 7 2.54 13.43 -9.67
N TYR A 8 2.22 12.21 -9.26
CA TYR A 8 0.86 11.71 -9.08
C TYR A 8 0.64 11.28 -7.65
N TYR A 9 -0.60 11.38 -7.19
CA TYR A 9 -1.07 10.65 -6.02
C TYR A 9 -1.20 9.16 -6.34
N SER A 10 -1.36 8.33 -5.33
CA SER A 10 -1.51 6.89 -5.53
C SER A 10 -2.76 6.49 -6.32
N ASN A 11 -3.78 7.35 -6.34
CA ASN A 11 -4.99 7.19 -7.15
C ASN A 11 -4.81 7.56 -8.63
N GLY A 12 -3.58 7.90 -9.06
CA GLY A 12 -3.27 8.28 -10.44
C GLY A 12 -3.60 9.74 -10.81
N GLU A 13 -4.14 10.53 -9.89
CA GLU A 13 -4.39 11.94 -10.14
C GLU A 13 -3.12 12.79 -10.02
N PRO A 14 -2.91 13.78 -10.90
CA PRO A 14 -1.76 14.65 -10.82
C PRO A 14 -1.80 15.53 -9.56
N VAL A 15 -0.65 15.69 -8.92
CA VAL A 15 -0.52 16.56 -7.74
C VAL A 15 -0.79 18.02 -8.15
N LYS A 16 -1.76 18.65 -7.49
CA LYS A 16 -2.11 20.06 -7.68
C LYS A 16 -1.07 20.96 -6.98
N VAL A 17 -0.54 21.93 -7.69
CA VAL A 17 0.37 22.94 -7.14
C VAL A 17 -0.38 24.26 -6.94
N VAL A 18 -0.39 24.75 -5.71
CA VAL A 18 -0.94 26.04 -5.32
C VAL A 18 0.21 27.00 -5.02
N MET A 19 0.25 28.16 -5.67
CA MET A 19 1.30 29.15 -5.45
C MET A 19 0.76 30.31 -4.62
N ALA A 20 1.63 30.94 -3.81
CA ALA A 20 1.34 32.22 -3.20
C ALA A 20 1.08 33.28 -4.28
N ASP A 21 0.19 34.22 -4.01
CA ASP A 21 -0.19 35.26 -5.00
C ASP A 21 0.91 36.30 -5.19
N THR A 22 1.74 36.48 -4.17
CA THR A 22 2.88 37.43 -4.18
C THR A 22 4.12 36.82 -3.59
N SER A 23 5.27 37.42 -3.79
CA SER A 23 6.45 37.15 -2.98
C SER A 23 6.17 37.54 -1.52
N ILE A 24 6.68 36.74 -0.59
CA ILE A 24 6.47 36.95 0.85
C ILE A 24 7.69 37.72 1.40
N GLY A 25 7.51 39.00 1.67
CA GLY A 25 8.53 39.86 2.26
C GLY A 25 8.16 40.43 3.62
N ARG A 26 6.87 40.28 4.01
CA ARG A 26 6.33 40.83 5.28
C ARG A 26 5.19 39.96 5.80
N VAL A 27 4.81 40.22 7.05
CA VAL A 27 3.72 39.51 7.74
C VAL A 27 2.37 39.53 7.00
N PRO A 28 1.91 40.63 6.37
CA PRO A 28 0.64 40.60 5.64
C PRO A 28 0.62 39.60 4.45
N GLU A 29 1.68 39.52 3.67
CA GLU A 29 1.77 38.56 2.56
C GLU A 29 1.84 37.11 3.09
N SER A 30 2.54 36.91 4.21
CA SER A 30 2.60 35.61 4.89
C SER A 30 1.21 35.16 5.36
N ALA A 31 0.47 36.06 6.02
CA ALA A 31 -0.89 35.79 6.49
C ALA A 31 -1.85 35.47 5.33
N ALA A 32 -1.80 36.26 4.25
CA ALA A 32 -2.64 36.02 3.07
C ALA A 32 -2.30 34.67 2.38
N CYS A 33 -1.02 34.28 2.34
CA CYS A 33 -0.57 33.00 1.82
C CYS A 33 -1.11 31.85 2.69
N ALA A 34 -1.00 31.94 4.01
CA ALA A 34 -1.49 30.92 4.94
C ALA A 34 -3.01 30.73 4.82
N GLU A 35 -3.79 31.82 4.72
CA GLU A 35 -5.23 31.75 4.49
C GLU A 35 -5.59 31.10 3.15
N LYS A 36 -4.88 31.43 2.09
CA LYS A 36 -5.04 30.81 0.78
C LYS A 36 -4.76 29.31 0.84
N PHE A 37 -3.64 28.91 1.41
CA PHE A 37 -3.24 27.52 1.49
C PHE A 37 -4.22 26.68 2.32
N LYS A 38 -4.71 27.23 3.43
CA LYS A 38 -5.76 26.60 4.24
C LYS A 38 -7.06 26.40 3.46
N ARG A 39 -7.52 27.42 2.73
CA ARG A 39 -8.73 27.35 1.89
C ARG A 39 -8.60 26.35 0.75
N GLU A 40 -7.42 26.25 0.16
CA GLU A 40 -7.12 25.33 -0.94
C GLU A 40 -6.78 23.90 -0.47
N GLY A 41 -6.77 23.66 0.85
CA GLY A 41 -6.47 22.34 1.42
C GLY A 41 -5.03 21.88 1.18
N VAL A 42 -4.05 22.81 1.16
CA VAL A 42 -2.64 22.48 0.94
C VAL A 42 -2.11 21.64 2.10
N ALA A 43 -1.63 20.44 1.79
CA ALA A 43 -1.05 19.52 2.78
C ALA A 43 0.49 19.55 2.81
N ILE A 44 1.12 20.12 1.77
CA ILE A 44 2.58 20.14 1.61
C ILE A 44 2.99 21.54 1.22
N THR A 45 3.97 22.10 1.92
CA THR A 45 4.51 23.42 1.60
C THR A 45 5.98 23.33 1.21
N LEU A 46 6.38 24.14 0.25
CA LEU A 46 7.78 24.34 -0.15
C LEU A 46 8.07 25.83 -0.12
N SER A 47 8.84 26.27 0.90
CA SER A 47 9.36 27.62 0.98
C SER A 47 10.66 27.70 0.16
N VAL A 48 10.71 28.69 -0.75
CA VAL A 48 11.89 28.91 -1.61
C VAL A 48 12.47 30.28 -1.30
N THR A 49 13.74 30.30 -0.90
CA THR A 49 14.40 31.54 -0.51
C THR A 49 15.62 31.79 -1.34
N PRO A 50 15.55 32.73 -2.30
CA PRO A 50 16.69 33.10 -3.11
C PRO A 50 17.62 34.10 -2.41
N CYS A 51 17.19 34.68 -1.30
CA CYS A 51 17.98 35.68 -0.57
C CYS A 51 17.58 35.70 0.91
N TRP A 52 18.25 36.52 1.70
CA TRP A 52 17.88 36.74 3.09
C TRP A 52 16.50 37.39 3.20
N CYS A 53 15.71 36.88 4.12
CA CYS A 53 14.51 37.53 4.65
C CYS A 53 14.32 37.18 6.13
N TYR A 54 13.40 37.84 6.79
CA TYR A 54 13.13 37.56 8.20
C TYR A 54 12.41 36.22 8.34
N GLY A 55 12.89 35.36 9.25
CA GLY A 55 12.46 33.96 9.33
C GLY A 55 10.97 33.78 9.69
N SER A 56 10.39 34.71 10.45
CA SER A 56 8.99 34.61 10.91
C SER A 56 7.96 34.67 9.76
N GLU A 57 8.24 35.42 8.71
CA GLU A 57 7.33 35.59 7.57
C GLU A 57 7.28 34.37 6.66
N THR A 58 8.33 33.57 6.66
CA THR A 58 8.48 32.44 5.73
C THR A 58 8.26 31.10 6.40
N MET A 59 7.97 31.10 7.70
CA MET A 59 7.59 29.88 8.41
C MET A 59 6.17 29.47 8.06
N ASP A 60 6.02 28.21 7.73
CA ASP A 60 4.71 27.59 7.72
C ASP A 60 4.33 27.15 9.14
N MET A 61 3.40 27.86 9.74
CA MET A 61 2.96 27.67 11.12
C MET A 61 1.86 26.61 11.27
N ASP A 62 1.31 26.09 10.19
CA ASP A 62 0.29 25.04 10.26
C ASP A 62 0.93 23.73 10.71
N PRO A 63 0.57 23.16 11.88
CA PRO A 63 1.15 21.90 12.36
C PRO A 63 0.79 20.70 11.48
N MET A 64 -0.22 20.83 10.62
CA MET A 64 -0.74 19.74 9.81
C MET A 64 -0.15 19.66 8.40
N THR A 65 0.72 20.59 8.00
CA THR A 65 1.41 20.54 6.72
C THR A 65 2.79 19.91 6.82
N ILE A 66 3.23 19.27 5.74
CA ILE A 66 4.58 18.72 5.59
C ILE A 66 5.43 19.79 4.91
N LYS A 67 6.51 20.22 5.58
CA LYS A 67 7.27 21.42 5.22
C LYS A 67 8.61 21.08 4.62
N GLY A 68 8.90 21.64 3.42
CA GLY A 68 10.22 21.70 2.81
C GLY A 68 10.70 23.14 2.74
N VAL A 69 11.98 23.36 2.94
CA VAL A 69 12.62 24.66 2.81
C VAL A 69 13.83 24.54 1.92
N TRP A 70 13.80 25.26 0.80
CA TRP A 70 14.95 25.37 -0.11
C TRP A 70 15.67 26.70 0.09
N GLY A 71 16.92 26.64 0.61
CA GLY A 71 17.84 27.75 0.68
C GLY A 71 18.77 27.80 -0.54
N PHE A 72 18.90 28.96 -1.15
CA PHE A 72 19.79 29.16 -2.29
C PHE A 72 21.27 29.08 -1.87
N ASN A 73 22.08 28.30 -2.57
CA ASN A 73 23.52 28.22 -2.32
C ASN A 73 24.28 29.30 -3.13
N GLY A 74 24.46 30.48 -2.54
CA GLY A 74 25.17 31.60 -3.19
C GLY A 74 25.72 32.56 -2.14
N THR A 75 26.78 33.26 -2.50
CA THR A 75 27.49 34.19 -1.60
C THR A 75 26.78 35.52 -1.45
N GLU A 76 26.26 36.08 -2.51
CA GLU A 76 25.52 37.34 -2.56
C GLU A 76 24.04 37.18 -2.15
N ARG A 77 23.57 35.94 -2.16
CA ARG A 77 22.23 35.54 -1.73
C ARG A 77 22.36 34.54 -0.61
N PRO A 78 22.43 34.94 0.66
CA PRO A 78 22.81 34.08 1.80
C PRO A 78 21.71 33.09 2.21
N GLY A 79 21.30 32.23 1.30
CA GLY A 79 20.25 31.26 1.52
C GLY A 79 20.58 30.21 2.58
N ALA A 80 21.85 29.88 2.78
CA ALA A 80 22.25 28.94 3.85
C ALA A 80 21.93 29.48 5.25
N VAL A 81 22.21 30.74 5.48
CA VAL A 81 21.93 31.41 6.78
C VAL A 81 20.43 31.44 7.02
N TYR A 82 19.67 31.78 6.00
CA TYR A 82 18.20 31.76 6.05
C TYR A 82 17.68 30.36 6.32
N LEU A 83 18.13 29.36 5.57
CA LEU A 83 17.73 27.96 5.72
C LEU A 83 17.94 27.49 7.17
N ALA A 84 19.13 27.74 7.75
CA ALA A 84 19.45 27.37 9.12
C ALA A 84 18.53 28.07 10.12
N ALA A 85 18.26 29.38 9.94
CA ALA A 85 17.39 30.15 10.83
C ALA A 85 15.94 29.67 10.80
N VAL A 86 15.39 29.39 9.61
CA VAL A 86 14.01 28.93 9.46
C VAL A 86 13.83 27.50 9.98
N LEU A 87 14.76 26.60 9.68
CA LEU A 87 14.73 25.24 10.22
C LEU A 87 14.81 25.24 11.77
N ALA A 88 15.71 26.05 12.34
CA ALA A 88 15.81 26.16 13.79
C ALA A 88 14.53 26.73 14.40
N ALA A 89 13.91 27.73 13.77
CA ALA A 89 12.66 28.32 14.23
C ALA A 89 11.49 27.34 14.16
N HIS A 90 11.39 26.51 13.13
CA HIS A 90 10.42 25.42 13.06
C HIS A 90 10.67 24.38 14.16
N ALA A 91 11.93 23.94 14.33
CA ALA A 91 12.31 22.95 15.34
C ALA A 91 11.94 23.40 16.76
N GLN A 92 12.20 24.68 17.11
CA GLN A 92 11.82 25.25 18.41
C GLN A 92 10.32 25.21 18.69
N ARG A 93 9.50 25.11 17.67
CA ARG A 93 8.04 25.05 17.78
C ARG A 93 7.47 23.64 17.62
N GLY A 94 8.35 22.64 17.54
CA GLY A 94 7.92 21.25 17.28
C GLY A 94 7.30 21.03 15.89
N LEU A 95 7.66 21.89 14.92
CA LEU A 95 7.18 21.82 13.54
C LEU A 95 8.32 21.30 12.64
N PRO A 96 8.44 19.98 12.39
CA PRO A 96 9.54 19.46 11.57
C PRO A 96 9.50 20.00 10.16
N ALA A 97 10.66 20.41 9.63
CA ALA A 97 10.82 20.88 8.27
C ALA A 97 12.06 20.26 7.63
N PHE A 98 11.97 19.95 6.33
CA PHE A 98 13.04 19.28 5.59
C PHE A 98 13.89 20.31 4.83
N SER A 99 15.22 20.19 4.96
CA SER A 99 16.17 21.05 4.29
C SER A 99 16.42 20.62 2.83
N ILE A 100 16.43 21.59 1.94
CA ILE A 100 16.87 21.42 0.54
C ILE A 100 17.93 22.46 0.26
N TYR A 101 19.12 22.01 -0.17
CA TYR A 101 20.27 22.87 -0.42
C TYR A 101 21.12 22.30 -1.55
N GLY A 102 21.57 23.14 -2.47
CA GLY A 102 22.44 22.73 -3.58
C GLY A 102 23.86 22.45 -3.14
N LYS A 103 24.53 21.49 -3.77
CA LYS A 103 25.92 21.14 -3.46
C LYS A 103 26.94 22.19 -3.95
N ASP A 104 26.62 22.85 -5.06
CA ASP A 104 27.50 23.81 -5.73
C ASP A 104 27.00 25.23 -5.54
N VAL A 105 27.93 26.22 -5.50
CA VAL A 105 27.60 27.63 -5.40
C VAL A 105 27.07 28.12 -6.73
N GLN A 106 25.97 28.88 -6.71
CA GLN A 106 25.38 29.53 -7.88
C GLN A 106 25.74 31.02 -7.90
N ASP A 107 26.02 31.52 -9.09
CA ASP A 107 26.23 32.95 -9.29
C ASP A 107 24.94 33.75 -9.05
N VAL A 108 25.09 35.02 -8.68
CA VAL A 108 23.95 35.91 -8.36
C VAL A 108 22.98 36.08 -9.54
N THR A 109 23.43 35.90 -10.76
CA THR A 109 22.62 35.97 -11.97
C THR A 109 22.01 34.65 -12.43
N ASP A 110 22.45 33.54 -11.82
CA ASP A 110 21.91 32.22 -12.13
C ASP A 110 20.53 32.02 -11.48
N ASN A 111 19.51 31.91 -12.34
CA ASN A 111 18.13 31.64 -11.92
C ASN A 111 17.70 30.21 -12.25
N SER A 112 18.62 29.35 -12.62
CA SER A 112 18.32 27.92 -12.84
C SER A 112 18.03 27.17 -11.51
N ILE A 113 17.45 26.01 -11.63
CA ILE A 113 17.38 25.07 -10.50
C ILE A 113 18.43 24.00 -10.79
N PRO A 114 19.47 23.87 -9.93
CA PRO A 114 20.46 22.81 -10.09
C PRO A 114 19.82 21.41 -10.09
N ASP A 115 20.39 20.48 -10.84
CA ASP A 115 19.83 19.13 -10.99
C ASP A 115 19.69 18.40 -9.65
N ASP A 116 20.69 18.53 -8.77
CA ASP A 116 20.65 17.92 -7.44
C ASP A 116 19.57 18.54 -6.54
N VAL A 117 19.28 19.83 -6.68
CA VAL A 117 18.18 20.50 -5.99
C VAL A 117 16.84 20.05 -6.55
N ALA A 118 16.72 19.96 -7.87
CA ALA A 118 15.51 19.45 -8.52
C ALA A 118 15.19 18.03 -8.08
N GLU A 119 16.19 17.16 -7.99
CA GLU A 119 16.04 15.79 -7.48
C GLU A 119 15.58 15.77 -6.01
N LYS A 120 16.19 16.60 -5.14
CA LYS A 120 15.80 16.70 -3.73
C LYS A 120 14.37 17.21 -3.56
N ILE A 121 13.96 18.22 -4.35
CA ILE A 121 12.57 18.73 -4.35
C ILE A 121 11.59 17.64 -4.77
N LEU A 122 11.88 16.91 -5.84
CA LEU A 122 11.01 15.83 -6.30
C LEU A 122 10.91 14.68 -5.30
N ARG A 123 12.03 14.30 -4.70
CA ARG A 123 12.04 13.28 -3.64
C ARG A 123 11.20 13.72 -2.45
N PHE A 124 11.40 14.95 -1.96
CA PHE A 124 10.58 15.54 -0.91
C PHE A 124 9.09 15.52 -1.27
N ALA A 125 8.74 16.02 -2.46
CA ALA A 125 7.35 16.12 -2.89
C ALA A 125 6.66 14.75 -3.01
N ARG A 126 7.36 13.71 -3.51
CA ARG A 126 6.84 12.34 -3.58
C ARG A 126 6.59 11.76 -2.21
N CYS A 127 7.57 11.84 -1.31
CA CYS A 127 7.42 11.34 0.05
C CYS A 127 6.32 12.08 0.81
N ALA A 128 6.29 13.42 0.67
CA ALA A 128 5.28 14.25 1.32
C ALA A 128 3.86 13.97 0.78
N ALA A 129 3.71 13.75 -0.54
CA ALA A 129 2.44 13.37 -1.13
C ALA A 129 1.96 12.01 -0.61
N ALA A 130 2.86 11.05 -0.43
CA ALA A 130 2.54 9.76 0.15
C ALA A 130 2.03 9.90 1.60
N VAL A 131 2.78 10.60 2.45
CA VAL A 131 2.43 10.81 3.86
C VAL A 131 1.15 11.64 3.99
N GLY A 132 0.96 12.67 3.15
CA GLY A 132 -0.24 13.51 3.15
C GLY A 132 -1.54 12.75 2.90
N GLN A 133 -1.50 11.63 2.20
CA GLN A 133 -2.65 10.76 1.92
C GLN A 133 -3.08 9.92 3.13
N LEU A 134 -2.24 9.77 4.14
CA LEU A 134 -2.57 9.01 5.36
C LEU A 134 -3.57 9.76 6.26
N ARG A 135 -3.54 11.09 6.21
CA ARG A 135 -4.30 11.94 7.12
C ARG A 135 -5.79 11.64 7.12
N GLY A 136 -6.32 11.32 8.30
CA GLY A 136 -7.76 11.05 8.51
C GLY A 136 -8.23 9.69 7.99
N LYS A 137 -7.32 8.86 7.51
CA LYS A 137 -7.58 7.49 7.10
C LYS A 137 -7.57 6.52 8.28
N SER A 138 -7.84 5.24 8.01
CA SER A 138 -7.81 4.18 9.00
C SER A 138 -6.93 3.01 8.54
N TYR A 139 -6.39 2.29 9.51
CA TYR A 139 -5.98 0.90 9.39
C TYR A 139 -7.11 0.03 9.93
N VAL A 140 -7.51 -0.99 9.18
CA VAL A 140 -8.54 -1.95 9.60
C VAL A 140 -7.92 -3.32 9.78
N GLY A 141 -7.83 -3.77 11.04
CA GLY A 141 -7.45 -5.14 11.36
C GLY A 141 -8.68 -6.02 11.52
N ILE A 142 -8.83 -7.06 10.69
CA ILE A 142 -9.89 -8.05 10.80
C ILE A 142 -9.33 -9.25 11.57
N GLY A 143 -9.78 -9.43 12.80
CA GLY A 143 -9.19 -10.34 13.77
C GLY A 143 -7.99 -9.75 14.51
N ALA A 144 -7.18 -10.62 15.10
CA ALA A 144 -5.93 -10.24 15.76
C ALA A 144 -4.73 -10.47 14.85
N VAL A 145 -3.52 -10.27 15.35
CA VAL A 145 -2.30 -10.69 14.66
C VAL A 145 -2.19 -12.21 14.68
N ALA A 146 -1.89 -12.79 13.52
CA ALA A 146 -1.78 -14.24 13.37
C ALA A 146 -0.75 -14.83 14.34
N MET A 147 -1.11 -15.93 14.97
CA MET A 147 -0.24 -16.71 15.88
C MET A 147 0.41 -15.90 17.00
N GLY A 148 -0.04 -14.68 17.28
CA GLY A 148 0.51 -13.82 18.33
C GLY A 148 1.94 -13.37 18.09
N ILE A 149 2.30 -13.07 16.85
CA ILE A 149 3.62 -12.56 16.48
C ILE A 149 3.82 -11.18 17.10
N ALA A 150 4.56 -11.12 18.19
CA ALA A 150 4.70 -9.92 19.01
C ALA A 150 5.29 -8.72 18.25
N GLY A 151 6.18 -8.95 17.29
CA GLY A 151 6.76 -7.90 16.44
C GLY A 151 5.81 -7.22 15.48
N SER A 152 4.62 -7.81 15.25
CA SER A 152 3.58 -7.25 14.37
C SER A 152 2.49 -6.49 15.14
N PHE A 153 2.52 -6.52 16.47
CA PHE A 153 1.60 -5.72 17.27
C PHE A 153 1.94 -4.24 17.20
N CYS A 154 0.91 -3.44 16.95
CA CYS A 154 0.98 -2.00 16.94
C CYS A 154 -0.15 -1.42 17.76
N ASP A 155 0.18 -0.58 18.72
CA ASP A 155 -0.81 0.12 19.52
C ASP A 155 -1.57 1.14 18.65
N ALA A 156 -2.82 1.42 19.03
CA ALA A 156 -3.61 2.47 18.38
C ALA A 156 -2.90 3.83 18.42
N ASP A 157 -2.20 4.12 19.50
CA ASP A 157 -1.44 5.36 19.68
C ASP A 157 -0.32 5.49 18.64
N PHE A 158 0.38 4.40 18.30
CA PHE A 158 1.39 4.41 17.24
C PHE A 158 0.80 4.89 15.89
N TRP A 159 -0.34 4.34 15.50
CA TRP A 159 -1.01 4.70 14.26
C TRP A 159 -1.44 6.16 14.24
N GLN A 160 -1.94 6.65 15.36
CA GLN A 160 -2.44 8.01 15.48
C GLN A 160 -1.30 9.04 15.61
N GLU A 161 -0.34 8.82 16.49
CA GLU A 161 0.72 9.78 16.79
C GLU A 161 1.73 9.94 15.65
N TYR A 162 2.14 8.83 15.04
CA TYR A 162 3.18 8.84 14.01
C TYR A 162 2.64 8.97 12.59
N LEU A 163 1.43 8.52 12.34
CA LEU A 163 0.89 8.40 10.97
C LEU A 163 -0.37 9.22 10.74
N GLY A 164 -1.01 9.70 11.80
CA GLY A 164 -2.27 10.44 11.71
C GLY A 164 -3.46 9.60 11.23
N ILE A 165 -3.40 8.28 11.39
CA ILE A 165 -4.48 7.34 11.02
C ILE A 165 -5.06 6.68 12.27
N ARG A 166 -6.32 6.25 12.18
CA ARG A 166 -6.99 5.51 13.25
C ARG A 166 -6.77 4.02 13.08
N ALA A 167 -6.66 3.28 14.19
CA ALA A 167 -6.74 1.83 14.18
C ALA A 167 -8.19 1.41 14.48
N GLU A 168 -8.75 0.63 13.57
CA GLU A 168 -10.09 0.06 13.66
C GLU A 168 -9.97 -1.47 13.72
N TRP A 169 -10.64 -2.08 14.69
CA TRP A 169 -10.63 -3.53 14.85
C TRP A 169 -11.99 -4.11 14.56
N VAL A 170 -12.02 -5.14 13.71
CA VAL A 170 -13.24 -5.86 13.32
C VAL A 170 -13.07 -7.32 13.69
N ASP A 171 -14.04 -7.88 14.38
CA ASP A 171 -14.05 -9.31 14.68
C ASP A 171 -14.21 -10.13 13.38
N MET A 172 -13.51 -11.26 13.26
CA MET A 172 -13.62 -12.15 12.09
C MET A 172 -15.04 -12.69 11.87
N VAL A 173 -15.83 -12.77 12.92
CA VAL A 173 -17.26 -13.14 12.86
C VAL A 173 -18.04 -12.20 11.92
N GLU A 174 -17.62 -10.95 11.77
CA GLU A 174 -18.28 -10.03 10.85
C GLU A 174 -18.20 -10.51 9.39
N VAL A 175 -17.13 -11.18 8.99
CA VAL A 175 -17.04 -11.78 7.66
C VAL A 175 -18.06 -12.92 7.50
N THR A 176 -18.14 -13.82 8.44
CA THR A 176 -19.12 -14.93 8.41
C THR A 176 -20.56 -14.41 8.49
N ARG A 177 -20.83 -13.44 9.36
CA ARG A 177 -22.14 -12.77 9.45
C ARG A 177 -22.58 -12.19 8.11
N ARG A 178 -21.68 -11.48 7.44
CA ARG A 178 -21.99 -10.90 6.12
C ARG A 178 -22.21 -11.96 5.05
N VAL A 179 -21.43 -13.03 5.06
CA VAL A 179 -21.64 -14.17 4.14
C VAL A 179 -23.00 -14.82 4.38
N GLU A 180 -23.36 -15.13 5.64
CA GLU A 180 -24.59 -15.83 6.02
C GLU A 180 -25.85 -15.00 5.78
N LEU A 181 -25.78 -13.68 6.04
CA LEU A 181 -26.91 -12.78 5.87
C LEU A 181 -26.97 -12.15 4.46
N GLY A 182 -26.03 -12.46 3.57
CA GLY A 182 -26.00 -11.94 2.20
C GLY A 182 -25.64 -10.44 2.13
N ILE A 183 -24.81 -9.94 3.04
CA ILE A 183 -24.42 -8.52 3.09
C ILE A 183 -23.22 -8.26 2.16
N TYR A 184 -23.45 -8.32 0.89
CA TYR A 184 -22.52 -8.02 -0.20
C TYR A 184 -23.31 -7.69 -1.47
N ASP A 185 -22.69 -7.04 -2.45
CA ASP A 185 -23.30 -6.79 -3.76
C ASP A 185 -23.45 -8.11 -4.52
N HIS A 186 -24.69 -8.58 -4.65
CA HIS A 186 -25.00 -9.86 -5.29
C HIS A 186 -24.69 -9.86 -6.79
N GLU A 187 -24.93 -8.74 -7.49
CA GLU A 187 -24.64 -8.64 -8.93
C GLU A 187 -23.13 -8.67 -9.18
N GLU A 188 -22.37 -7.96 -8.36
CA GLU A 188 -20.91 -8.02 -8.44
C GLU A 188 -20.38 -9.40 -8.08
N TYR A 189 -20.95 -10.05 -7.05
CA TYR A 189 -20.56 -11.41 -6.68
C TYR A 189 -20.73 -12.41 -7.84
N GLU A 190 -21.88 -12.41 -8.52
CA GLU A 190 -22.11 -13.31 -9.66
C GLU A 190 -21.09 -13.05 -10.79
N SER A 191 -20.82 -11.78 -11.07
CA SER A 191 -19.83 -11.38 -12.08
C SER A 191 -18.41 -11.80 -11.67
N ALA A 192 -18.05 -11.61 -10.41
CA ALA A 192 -16.76 -11.97 -9.84
C ALA A 192 -16.53 -13.48 -9.85
N LEU A 193 -17.52 -14.26 -9.41
CA LEU A 193 -17.43 -15.72 -9.38
C LEU A 193 -17.29 -16.31 -10.79
N LYS A 194 -18.05 -15.77 -11.75
CA LYS A 194 -17.92 -16.17 -13.15
C LYS A 194 -16.52 -15.87 -13.67
N TRP A 195 -16.02 -14.66 -13.46
CA TRP A 195 -14.68 -14.27 -13.90
C TRP A 195 -13.59 -15.14 -13.27
N VAL A 196 -13.71 -15.45 -11.97
CA VAL A 196 -12.77 -16.32 -11.26
C VAL A 196 -12.72 -17.71 -11.89
N LYS A 197 -13.88 -18.30 -12.19
CA LYS A 197 -13.96 -19.61 -12.87
C LYS A 197 -13.33 -19.62 -14.26
N GLU A 198 -13.38 -18.49 -14.95
CA GLU A 198 -12.83 -18.35 -16.30
C GLU A 198 -11.31 -18.02 -16.29
N ASN A 199 -10.80 -17.34 -15.25
CA ASN A 199 -9.47 -16.75 -15.26
C ASN A 199 -8.52 -17.24 -14.15
N CYS A 200 -9.02 -18.00 -13.17
CA CYS A 200 -8.23 -18.49 -12.06
C CYS A 200 -8.11 -20.03 -12.13
N PRO A 201 -7.23 -20.58 -12.99
CA PRO A 201 -7.08 -22.02 -13.11
C PRO A 201 -6.56 -22.64 -11.83
N GLU A 202 -7.14 -23.77 -11.43
CA GLU A 202 -6.61 -24.54 -10.30
C GLU A 202 -5.22 -25.10 -10.65
N GLY A 203 -4.28 -24.89 -9.76
CA GLY A 203 -2.94 -25.42 -9.83
C GLY A 203 -2.82 -26.80 -9.18
N PHE A 204 -1.57 -27.17 -8.89
CA PHE A 204 -1.27 -28.47 -8.30
C PHE A 204 -1.84 -28.60 -6.88
N ASP A 205 -2.66 -29.65 -6.66
CA ASP A 205 -3.14 -30.03 -5.34
C ASP A 205 -2.16 -31.02 -4.69
N LYS A 206 -1.37 -30.55 -3.74
CA LYS A 206 -0.36 -31.34 -3.03
C LYS A 206 -0.92 -32.24 -1.91
N ASN A 207 -2.21 -32.11 -1.60
CA ASN A 207 -2.82 -32.91 -0.55
C ASN A 207 -2.87 -34.39 -0.93
N PRO A 208 -2.66 -35.33 0.03
CA PRO A 208 -2.93 -36.74 -0.17
C PRO A 208 -4.38 -37.00 -0.60
N GLU A 209 -4.62 -37.96 -1.47
CA GLU A 209 -5.95 -38.23 -2.05
C GLU A 209 -7.04 -38.46 -0.99
N ASN A 210 -6.70 -39.07 0.13
CA ASN A 210 -7.64 -39.39 1.20
C ASN A 210 -8.14 -38.21 2.01
N ILE A 211 -7.51 -37.02 1.86
CA ILE A 211 -7.93 -35.77 2.53
C ILE A 211 -8.30 -34.66 1.56
N ARG A 212 -8.10 -34.86 0.25
CA ARG A 212 -8.47 -33.86 -0.75
C ARG A 212 -9.95 -33.53 -0.67
N HIS A 213 -10.25 -32.25 -0.78
CA HIS A 213 -11.63 -31.80 -0.89
C HIS A 213 -12.25 -32.26 -2.22
N THR A 214 -13.52 -32.62 -2.17
CA THR A 214 -14.28 -32.99 -3.37
C THR A 214 -14.52 -31.79 -4.27
N PRO A 215 -14.89 -31.98 -5.54
CA PRO A 215 -15.25 -30.85 -6.42
C PRO A 215 -16.33 -29.96 -5.83
N GLU A 216 -17.32 -30.51 -5.15
CA GLU A 216 -18.40 -29.75 -4.50
C GLU A 216 -17.90 -28.92 -3.31
N GLN A 217 -16.93 -29.44 -2.55
CA GLN A 217 -16.29 -28.67 -1.46
C GLN A 217 -15.45 -27.53 -2.04
N LYS A 218 -14.66 -27.80 -3.06
CA LYS A 218 -13.85 -26.81 -3.77
C LYS A 218 -14.71 -25.68 -4.38
N GLU A 219 -15.87 -26.04 -4.94
CA GLU A 219 -16.81 -25.04 -5.46
C GLU A 219 -17.29 -24.09 -4.34
N LYS A 220 -17.66 -24.63 -3.16
CA LYS A 220 -18.06 -23.84 -2.00
C LYS A 220 -16.92 -22.97 -1.47
N GLU A 221 -15.68 -23.44 -1.54
CA GLU A 221 -14.51 -22.65 -1.16
C GLU A 221 -14.35 -21.44 -2.09
N TRP A 222 -14.45 -21.63 -3.42
CA TRP A 222 -14.43 -20.54 -4.40
C TRP A 222 -15.54 -19.53 -4.14
N GLU A 223 -16.77 -19.99 -3.93
CA GLU A 223 -17.89 -19.11 -3.57
C GLU A 223 -17.60 -18.29 -2.31
N PHE A 224 -17.02 -18.94 -1.30
CA PHE A 224 -16.71 -18.28 -0.02
C PHE A 224 -15.60 -17.24 -0.17
N VAL A 225 -14.47 -17.58 -0.79
CA VAL A 225 -13.33 -16.65 -0.89
C VAL A 225 -13.64 -15.45 -1.78
N VAL A 226 -14.50 -15.60 -2.80
CA VAL A 226 -14.99 -14.48 -3.60
C VAL A 226 -15.87 -13.55 -2.75
N LYS A 227 -16.84 -14.09 -2.00
CA LYS A 227 -17.66 -13.31 -1.05
C LYS A 227 -16.79 -12.60 -0.03
N MET A 228 -15.83 -13.31 0.57
CA MET A 228 -14.89 -12.76 1.54
C MET A 228 -14.09 -11.58 0.95
N THR A 229 -13.68 -11.66 -0.31
CA THR A 229 -12.95 -10.58 -0.98
C THR A 229 -13.79 -9.30 -1.10
N LEU A 230 -15.05 -9.44 -1.56
CA LEU A 230 -15.99 -8.31 -1.60
C LEU A 230 -16.23 -7.72 -0.22
N ILE A 231 -16.50 -8.57 0.76
CA ILE A 231 -16.79 -8.18 2.14
C ILE A 231 -15.60 -7.44 2.77
N CYS A 232 -14.37 -7.97 2.65
CA CYS A 232 -13.18 -7.32 3.20
C CYS A 232 -12.93 -5.96 2.54
N ARG A 233 -13.10 -5.85 1.22
CA ARG A 233 -13.05 -4.58 0.50
C ARG A 233 -14.08 -3.59 1.03
N ASP A 234 -15.32 -4.03 1.17
CA ASP A 234 -16.44 -3.18 1.58
C ASP A 234 -16.34 -2.77 3.07
N ILE A 235 -15.78 -3.61 3.93
CA ILE A 235 -15.41 -3.21 5.30
C ILE A 235 -14.38 -2.07 5.28
N MET A 236 -13.41 -2.10 4.38
CA MET A 236 -12.40 -1.04 4.26
C MET A 236 -12.98 0.26 3.70
N LEU A 237 -13.62 0.18 2.55
CA LEU A 237 -13.96 1.34 1.71
C LEU A 237 -15.40 1.81 1.86
N GLY A 238 -16.32 0.90 2.22
CA GLY A 238 -17.75 1.08 2.08
C GLY A 238 -18.25 0.66 0.71
N ASN A 239 -19.56 0.49 0.59
CA ASN A 239 -20.25 0.17 -0.64
C ASN A 239 -21.71 0.65 -0.56
N ASP A 240 -22.02 1.74 -1.25
CA ASP A 240 -23.36 2.35 -1.23
C ASP A 240 -24.46 1.43 -1.74
N LYS A 241 -24.15 0.42 -2.56
CA LYS A 241 -25.12 -0.56 -3.04
C LYS A 241 -25.72 -1.43 -1.92
N LEU A 242 -25.00 -1.57 -0.78
CA LEU A 242 -25.51 -2.30 0.38
C LEU A 242 -26.76 -1.64 0.98
N ASN A 243 -26.99 -0.35 0.73
CA ASN A 243 -28.21 0.33 1.12
C ASN A 243 -29.47 -0.28 0.49
N ASP A 244 -29.33 -0.94 -0.65
CA ASP A 244 -30.44 -1.55 -1.41
C ASP A 244 -30.47 -3.09 -1.28
N VAL A 245 -29.45 -3.71 -0.68
CA VAL A 245 -29.37 -5.14 -0.46
C VAL A 245 -30.35 -5.57 0.62
N ARG A 246 -31.19 -6.57 0.30
CA ARG A 246 -32.16 -7.14 1.24
C ARG A 246 -31.58 -8.34 1.97
N PRO A 247 -31.93 -8.53 3.25
CA PRO A 247 -31.55 -9.73 3.99
C PRO A 247 -31.94 -11.02 3.28
N VAL A 248 -31.07 -12.01 3.29
CA VAL A 248 -31.30 -13.31 2.66
C VAL A 248 -31.42 -14.40 3.72
N GLY A 249 -32.48 -15.22 3.62
CA GLY A 249 -32.74 -16.33 4.53
C GLY A 249 -33.70 -16.00 5.67
N ALA A 250 -34.31 -17.02 6.25
CA ALA A 250 -35.40 -16.89 7.22
C ALA A 250 -34.97 -16.14 8.51
N GLU A 251 -33.74 -16.29 8.97
CA GLU A 251 -33.21 -15.57 10.14
C GLU A 251 -32.93 -14.10 9.82
N ALA A 252 -32.43 -13.81 8.65
CA ALA A 252 -32.16 -12.47 8.20
C ALA A 252 -33.47 -11.67 7.95
N GLU A 253 -34.52 -12.31 7.44
CA GLU A 253 -35.84 -11.71 7.28
C GLU A 253 -36.49 -11.32 8.63
N HIS A 254 -36.13 -12.00 9.72
CA HIS A 254 -36.65 -11.72 11.06
C HIS A 254 -35.81 -10.66 11.83
N SER A 255 -34.53 -10.59 11.62
CA SER A 255 -33.60 -9.78 12.42
C SER A 255 -32.83 -8.73 11.61
N GLY A 256 -32.88 -8.78 10.27
CA GLY A 256 -32.22 -7.81 9.42
C GLY A 256 -33.03 -6.51 9.20
N PRO A 257 -32.36 -5.43 8.76
CA PRO A 257 -33.06 -4.18 8.43
C PRO A 257 -33.98 -4.37 7.20
N LYS A 258 -35.15 -3.76 7.25
CA LYS A 258 -36.16 -3.91 6.17
C LYS A 258 -35.82 -3.10 4.92
N ASP A 259 -34.95 -2.12 5.05
CA ASP A 259 -34.66 -1.07 4.07
C ASP A 259 -33.21 -1.06 3.57
N GLY A 260 -32.38 -2.02 3.95
CA GLY A 260 -30.99 -2.17 3.50
C GLY A 260 -29.98 -2.09 4.64
N TRP A 261 -28.70 -2.30 4.30
CA TRP A 261 -27.60 -2.39 5.26
C TRP A 261 -26.82 -1.08 5.35
N HIS A 262 -27.49 -0.03 5.88
CA HIS A 262 -26.96 1.35 5.88
C HIS A 262 -25.69 1.54 6.70
N GLU A 263 -25.56 0.83 7.82
CA GLU A 263 -24.35 0.89 8.64
C GLU A 263 -23.19 0.18 7.95
N GLU A 264 -23.43 -0.99 7.40
CA GLU A 264 -22.44 -1.80 6.71
C GLU A 264 -21.98 -1.16 5.39
N ALA A 265 -22.82 -0.31 4.78
CA ALA A 265 -22.50 0.44 3.57
C ALA A 265 -21.41 1.50 3.78
N LEU A 266 -21.26 2.03 5.00
CA LEU A 266 -20.35 3.16 5.26
C LEU A 266 -18.86 2.81 5.17
N GLY A 267 -18.46 1.57 5.45
CA GLY A 267 -17.06 1.19 5.54
C GLY A 267 -16.29 1.87 6.67
N ARG A 268 -14.98 1.79 6.66
CA ARG A 268 -14.09 2.32 7.71
C ARG A 268 -13.14 3.42 7.21
N ASN A 269 -13.30 3.92 5.99
CA ASN A 269 -12.37 4.87 5.37
C ASN A 269 -10.91 4.39 5.44
N ALA A 270 -10.68 3.10 5.25
CA ALA A 270 -9.38 2.48 5.43
C ALA A 270 -8.48 2.66 4.20
N ILE A 271 -7.21 2.98 4.44
CA ILE A 271 -6.15 2.99 3.44
C ILE A 271 -5.27 1.75 3.52
N LEU A 272 -5.35 1.05 4.64
CA LEU A 272 -4.65 -0.19 4.94
C LEU A 272 -5.62 -1.14 5.65
N GLY A 273 -5.64 -2.38 5.22
CA GLY A 273 -6.35 -3.46 5.89
C GLY A 273 -5.44 -4.64 6.20
N GLY A 274 -5.97 -5.61 6.92
CA GLY A 274 -5.32 -6.88 7.17
C GLY A 274 -6.31 -7.89 7.71
N PHE A 275 -6.06 -9.17 7.43
CA PHE A 275 -6.88 -10.27 7.90
C PHE A 275 -6.01 -11.29 8.63
N GLN A 276 -6.42 -11.73 9.79
CA GLN A 276 -5.62 -12.65 10.61
C GLN A 276 -5.23 -13.94 9.87
N GLY A 277 -6.12 -14.51 9.09
CA GLY A 277 -5.87 -15.52 8.07
C GLY A 277 -5.31 -16.88 8.49
N GLN A 278 -4.82 -17.05 9.71
CA GLN A 278 -4.24 -18.28 10.20
C GLN A 278 -4.80 -18.70 11.56
N ARG A 279 -4.64 -19.99 11.88
CA ARG A 279 -5.14 -20.63 13.12
C ARG A 279 -6.60 -20.26 13.40
N GLN A 280 -7.23 -20.81 14.34
CA GLN A 280 -8.66 -20.73 14.64
C GLN A 280 -9.56 -20.55 13.39
N TRP A 281 -9.32 -19.51 12.60
CA TRP A 281 -10.04 -19.28 11.35
C TRP A 281 -9.77 -20.38 10.32
N THR A 282 -8.53 -20.60 9.93
CA THR A 282 -8.16 -21.56 8.88
C THR A 282 -8.25 -23.03 9.33
N ASP A 283 -8.43 -23.28 10.63
CA ASP A 283 -8.81 -24.60 11.12
C ASP A 283 -10.26 -24.96 10.78
N PHE A 284 -11.08 -23.96 10.38
CA PHE A 284 -12.52 -24.12 10.17
C PHE A 284 -13.04 -23.49 8.88
N MET A 285 -12.51 -22.32 8.47
CA MET A 285 -12.94 -21.56 7.31
C MET A 285 -11.81 -21.50 6.25
N PRO A 286 -12.16 -21.28 4.97
CA PRO A 286 -11.15 -21.05 3.93
C PRO A 286 -10.18 -19.92 4.31
N ASN A 287 -8.91 -20.07 3.92
CA ASN A 287 -7.88 -19.08 4.18
C ASN A 287 -8.14 -17.74 3.45
N GLY A 288 -7.39 -16.70 3.84
CA GLY A 288 -7.50 -15.35 3.28
C GLY A 288 -6.67 -15.10 2.02
N ASP A 289 -5.89 -16.09 1.54
CA ASP A 289 -4.86 -15.88 0.53
C ASP A 289 -5.39 -15.29 -0.79
N PHE A 290 -6.52 -15.83 -1.28
CA PHE A 290 -7.17 -15.28 -2.46
C PHE A 290 -7.61 -13.82 -2.27
N THR A 291 -8.22 -13.53 -1.12
CA THR A 291 -8.66 -12.17 -0.77
C THR A 291 -7.48 -11.20 -0.73
N GLU A 292 -6.41 -11.57 -0.04
CA GLU A 292 -5.21 -10.75 0.11
C GLU A 292 -4.52 -10.54 -1.23
N ALA A 293 -4.34 -11.59 -2.04
CA ALA A 293 -3.77 -11.49 -3.37
C ALA A 293 -4.57 -10.55 -4.28
N MET A 294 -5.89 -10.73 -4.36
CA MET A 294 -6.73 -9.93 -5.26
C MET A 294 -6.89 -8.48 -4.81
N LEU A 295 -6.95 -8.22 -3.50
CA LEU A 295 -7.00 -6.84 -3.00
C LEU A 295 -5.70 -6.07 -3.30
N ASN A 296 -4.54 -6.72 -3.18
CA ASN A 296 -3.23 -6.13 -3.45
C ASN A 296 -2.89 -6.03 -4.96
N THR A 297 -3.61 -6.74 -5.83
CA THR A 297 -3.38 -6.73 -7.29
C THR A 297 -3.95 -5.49 -7.96
N THR A 298 -3.33 -5.02 -9.05
CA THR A 298 -3.73 -3.84 -9.82
C THR A 298 -4.95 -4.03 -10.72
N PHE A 299 -5.61 -5.16 -10.64
CA PHE A 299 -6.84 -5.46 -11.35
C PHE A 299 -7.70 -6.47 -10.59
N ASP A 300 -8.95 -6.60 -10.99
CA ASP A 300 -9.88 -7.65 -10.58
C ASP A 300 -10.90 -7.93 -11.71
N TRP A 301 -12.03 -8.52 -11.39
CA TRP A 301 -13.13 -8.80 -12.32
C TRP A 301 -13.78 -7.56 -12.95
N ASN A 302 -13.54 -6.39 -12.39
CA ASN A 302 -13.99 -5.12 -12.96
C ASN A 302 -12.91 -4.47 -13.86
N GLY A 303 -11.79 -5.16 -14.08
CA GLY A 303 -10.65 -4.66 -14.85
C GLY A 303 -9.61 -3.97 -13.97
N LYS A 304 -8.86 -3.05 -14.56
CA LYS A 304 -7.79 -2.31 -13.88
C LYS A 304 -8.31 -1.46 -12.71
N LYS A 305 -7.62 -1.52 -11.57
CA LYS A 305 -7.95 -0.76 -10.35
C LYS A 305 -6.72 -0.29 -9.61
N GLU A 306 -6.87 0.71 -8.76
CA GLU A 306 -5.89 1.01 -7.73
C GLU A 306 -5.78 -0.19 -6.77
N PRO A 307 -4.57 -0.76 -6.54
CA PRO A 307 -4.40 -1.84 -5.58
C PRO A 307 -4.70 -1.32 -4.17
N LEU A 308 -5.45 -2.09 -3.41
CA LEU A 308 -5.57 -1.85 -1.98
C LEU A 308 -4.31 -2.38 -1.30
N THR A 309 -4.01 -1.86 -0.11
CA THR A 309 -2.98 -2.47 0.72
C THR A 309 -3.67 -3.32 1.78
N PHE A 310 -3.43 -4.63 1.72
CA PHE A 310 -4.04 -5.59 2.63
C PHE A 310 -2.96 -6.54 3.16
N ALA A 311 -2.67 -6.43 4.45
CA ALA A 311 -1.56 -7.14 5.08
C ALA A 311 -1.88 -8.61 5.26
N THR A 312 -0.98 -9.47 4.81
CA THR A 312 -1.03 -10.91 5.08
C THR A 312 -0.95 -11.16 6.59
N GLU A 313 -1.74 -12.09 7.08
CA GLU A 313 -1.78 -12.48 8.50
C GLU A 313 -2.07 -11.32 9.47
N ASN A 314 -2.58 -10.21 8.96
CA ASN A 314 -2.80 -8.95 9.68
C ASN A 314 -1.50 -8.37 10.28
N ASP A 315 -0.37 -8.58 9.62
CA ASP A 315 0.92 -8.01 9.99
C ASP A 315 0.96 -6.51 9.66
N GLY A 316 0.35 -5.71 10.53
CA GLY A 316 0.11 -4.29 10.30
C GLY A 316 1.35 -3.46 9.98
N LEU A 317 2.50 -3.73 10.63
CA LEU A 317 3.77 -3.02 10.35
C LEU A 317 4.32 -3.34 8.96
N ASN A 318 4.22 -4.59 8.51
CA ASN A 318 4.53 -4.97 7.15
C ASN A 318 3.56 -4.31 6.17
N GLY A 319 2.25 -4.33 6.50
CA GLY A 319 1.22 -3.62 5.75
C GLY A 319 1.51 -2.13 5.61
N LEU A 320 2.01 -1.46 6.66
CA LEU A 320 2.45 -0.07 6.59
C LEU A 320 3.60 0.12 5.60
N SER A 321 4.59 -0.78 5.59
CA SER A 321 5.69 -0.73 4.63
C SER A 321 5.19 -0.91 3.18
N MET A 322 4.24 -1.85 2.96
CA MET A 322 3.55 -2.05 1.68
C MET A 322 2.80 -0.77 1.26
N LEU A 323 2.05 -0.17 2.18
CA LEU A 323 1.30 1.06 1.94
C LEU A 323 2.21 2.21 1.53
N LEU A 324 3.30 2.46 2.26
CA LEU A 324 4.26 3.52 1.93
C LEU A 324 4.89 3.27 0.56
N GLY A 325 5.25 2.02 0.25
CA GLY A 325 5.74 1.62 -1.07
C GLY A 325 4.73 1.96 -2.19
N LYS A 326 3.47 1.58 -2.02
CA LYS A 326 2.38 1.89 -2.96
C LYS A 326 2.19 3.41 -3.12
N LEU A 327 2.10 4.14 -2.01
CA LEU A 327 1.84 5.59 -2.03
C LEU A 327 2.94 6.39 -2.74
N VAL A 328 4.20 5.94 -2.63
CA VAL A 328 5.35 6.58 -3.29
C VAL A 328 5.44 6.22 -4.77
N THR A 329 5.06 4.98 -5.14
CA THR A 329 5.33 4.44 -6.47
C THR A 329 4.10 4.30 -7.37
N GLY A 330 2.90 4.25 -6.81
CA GLY A 330 1.67 3.90 -7.53
C GLY A 330 1.61 2.45 -8.00
N ARG A 331 2.44 1.57 -7.43
CA ARG A 331 2.56 0.15 -7.80
C ARG A 331 1.98 -0.75 -6.72
N ALA A 332 1.59 -1.95 -7.10
CA ALA A 332 1.30 -3.00 -6.15
C ALA A 332 2.52 -3.27 -5.26
N SER A 333 2.29 -3.77 -4.06
CA SER A 333 3.34 -4.18 -3.13
C SER A 333 3.28 -5.69 -2.90
N LEU A 334 4.44 -6.30 -2.77
CA LEU A 334 4.57 -7.72 -2.46
C LEU A 334 4.93 -7.88 -0.97
N PHE A 335 4.11 -8.63 -0.25
CA PHE A 335 4.49 -9.20 1.04
C PHE A 335 5.32 -10.46 0.80
N ALA A 336 6.43 -10.62 1.50
CA ALA A 336 7.22 -11.85 1.44
C ALA A 336 7.99 -12.07 2.74
N ASP A 337 7.97 -13.31 3.20
CA ASP A 337 8.80 -13.77 4.31
C ASP A 337 10.25 -13.98 3.88
N VAL A 338 11.18 -13.60 4.72
CA VAL A 338 12.58 -14.04 4.60
C VAL A 338 12.68 -15.46 5.16
N ARG A 339 12.81 -16.44 4.26
CA ARG A 339 12.90 -17.85 4.66
C ARG A 339 14.30 -18.26 5.11
N THR A 340 15.29 -17.87 4.34
CA THR A 340 16.68 -18.21 4.65
C THR A 340 17.66 -17.45 3.76
N TYR A 341 18.93 -17.50 4.16
CA TYR A 341 20.05 -17.17 3.28
C TYR A 341 20.66 -18.48 2.74
N TRP A 342 20.74 -18.58 1.42
CA TRP A 342 21.44 -19.65 0.75
C TRP A 342 22.89 -19.27 0.49
N SER A 343 23.81 -19.86 1.26
CA SER A 343 25.23 -19.72 0.97
C SER A 343 25.60 -20.47 -0.30
N PRO A 344 26.68 -20.09 -1.00
CA PRO A 344 27.14 -20.81 -2.19
C PRO A 344 27.34 -22.32 -1.96
N ASP A 345 27.87 -22.67 -0.81
CA ASP A 345 28.12 -24.08 -0.44
C ASP A 345 26.80 -24.84 -0.19
N ALA A 346 25.79 -24.19 0.36
CA ALA A 346 24.48 -24.79 0.53
C ALA A 346 23.77 -25.03 -0.81
N VAL A 347 23.89 -24.08 -1.74
CA VAL A 347 23.36 -24.22 -3.11
C VAL A 347 24.04 -25.39 -3.83
N GLU A 348 25.38 -25.46 -3.78
CA GLU A 348 26.15 -26.54 -4.39
C GLU A 348 25.75 -27.91 -3.82
N ARG A 349 25.62 -28.01 -2.50
CA ARG A 349 25.21 -29.27 -1.84
C ARG A 349 23.80 -29.72 -2.23
N VAL A 350 22.87 -28.82 -2.42
CA VAL A 350 21.45 -29.15 -2.68
C VAL A 350 21.15 -29.26 -4.17
N CYS A 351 21.71 -28.35 -4.98
CA CYS A 351 21.41 -28.24 -6.41
C CYS A 351 22.47 -28.88 -7.31
N GLY A 352 23.61 -29.28 -6.75
CA GLY A 352 24.73 -29.88 -7.52
C GLY A 352 25.49 -28.86 -8.36
N MET A 353 25.25 -27.57 -8.21
CA MET A 353 25.93 -26.48 -8.91
C MET A 353 26.23 -25.30 -8.00
N ARG A 354 27.40 -24.70 -8.13
CA ARG A 354 27.75 -23.48 -7.42
C ARG A 354 27.11 -22.28 -8.11
N PRO A 355 26.48 -21.35 -7.36
CA PRO A 355 25.87 -20.18 -7.98
C PRO A 355 26.91 -19.24 -8.58
N GLU A 356 26.55 -18.60 -9.70
CA GLU A 356 27.38 -17.67 -10.44
C GLU A 356 26.70 -16.29 -10.62
N GLY A 357 27.39 -15.35 -11.26
CA GLY A 357 26.86 -14.03 -11.58
C GLY A 357 26.47 -13.24 -10.32
N VAL A 358 25.24 -12.71 -10.30
CA VAL A 358 24.71 -11.92 -9.18
C VAL A 358 24.51 -12.74 -7.91
N ALA A 359 24.37 -14.05 -8.03
CA ALA A 359 24.16 -14.98 -6.92
C ALA A 359 25.46 -15.63 -6.41
N LYS A 360 26.65 -15.26 -6.93
CA LYS A 360 27.93 -15.88 -6.61
C LYS A 360 28.27 -15.93 -5.11
N ASP A 361 27.79 -14.93 -4.36
CA ASP A 361 27.99 -14.81 -2.92
C ASP A 361 26.79 -15.33 -2.11
N GLY A 362 25.86 -16.04 -2.77
CA GLY A 362 24.63 -16.52 -2.17
C GLY A 362 23.45 -15.56 -2.40
N PHE A 363 22.32 -15.89 -1.81
CA PHE A 363 21.08 -15.08 -1.94
C PHE A 363 20.13 -15.27 -0.77
N ILE A 364 19.30 -14.27 -0.56
CA ILE A 364 18.17 -14.34 0.36
C ILE A 364 16.99 -14.98 -0.36
N HIS A 365 16.43 -16.03 0.23
CA HIS A 365 15.22 -16.69 -0.24
C HIS A 365 14.00 -16.00 0.38
N LEU A 366 13.24 -15.36 -0.48
CA LEU A 366 11.95 -14.76 -0.13
C LEU A 366 10.83 -15.65 -0.64
N ILE A 367 9.77 -15.80 0.13
CA ILE A 367 8.57 -16.52 -0.27
C ILE A 367 7.34 -15.83 0.31
N ASN A 368 6.31 -15.66 -0.51
CA ASN A 368 4.99 -15.33 0.00
C ASN A 368 4.25 -16.66 0.25
N PRO A 369 3.57 -16.82 1.39
CA PRO A 369 2.89 -18.09 1.73
C PRO A 369 1.61 -18.37 0.94
N GLY A 370 1.22 -17.52 -0.02
CA GLY A 370 0.06 -17.79 -0.88
C GLY A 370 -0.80 -16.59 -1.24
N ALA A 371 -0.48 -15.41 -0.70
CA ALA A 371 -1.26 -14.17 -0.82
C ALA A 371 -0.59 -13.10 -1.68
N ALA A 372 0.31 -13.48 -2.59
CA ALA A 372 1.06 -12.52 -3.39
C ALA A 372 0.21 -11.86 -4.47
N ALA A 373 0.31 -10.52 -4.58
CA ALA A 373 -0.25 -9.78 -5.71
C ALA A 373 0.28 -10.33 -7.04
N LEU A 374 -0.58 -10.46 -8.05
CA LEU A 374 -0.23 -11.05 -9.35
C LEU A 374 0.78 -10.19 -10.13
N ASP A 375 0.84 -8.90 -9.83
CA ASP A 375 1.88 -7.98 -10.35
C ASP A 375 3.30 -8.48 -10.08
N ALA A 376 3.50 -9.19 -8.97
CA ALA A 376 4.79 -9.73 -8.57
C ALA A 376 5.27 -10.90 -9.46
N THR A 377 4.46 -11.39 -10.40
CA THR A 377 4.92 -12.28 -11.47
C THR A 377 6.06 -11.66 -12.29
N GLY A 378 6.08 -10.31 -12.41
CA GLY A 378 7.08 -9.60 -13.18
C GLY A 378 7.02 -9.83 -14.68
N VAL A 379 5.88 -10.35 -15.19
CA VAL A 379 5.70 -10.59 -16.62
C VAL A 379 5.50 -9.32 -17.42
N CYS A 380 5.03 -8.25 -16.78
CA CYS A 380 4.92 -6.94 -17.40
C CYS A 380 6.29 -6.40 -17.81
N LYS A 381 6.31 -5.59 -18.87
CA LYS A 381 7.54 -5.03 -19.42
C LYS A 381 7.52 -3.51 -19.40
N ASP A 382 8.69 -2.92 -19.12
CA ASP A 382 8.92 -1.50 -19.36
C ASP A 382 9.17 -1.23 -20.86
N LYS A 383 9.40 0.04 -21.19
CA LYS A 383 9.71 0.47 -22.57
C LYS A 383 10.99 -0.14 -23.17
N ASP A 384 11.88 -0.63 -22.31
CA ASP A 384 13.17 -1.22 -22.68
C ASP A 384 13.10 -2.76 -22.68
N GLY A 385 11.91 -3.34 -22.38
CA GLY A 385 11.66 -4.79 -22.38
C GLY A 385 12.07 -5.49 -21.08
N ASN A 386 12.44 -4.75 -20.03
CA ASN A 386 12.78 -5.35 -18.73
C ASN A 386 11.53 -5.73 -17.95
N ALA A 387 11.65 -6.79 -17.14
CA ALA A 387 10.60 -7.17 -16.22
C ALA A 387 10.35 -6.07 -15.18
N VAL A 388 9.09 -5.71 -14.93
CA VAL A 388 8.72 -4.60 -14.04
C VAL A 388 7.34 -4.83 -13.43
N MET A 389 7.13 -4.31 -12.22
CA MET A 389 5.79 -4.00 -11.72
C MET A 389 5.44 -2.57 -12.16
N LYS A 390 4.38 -2.42 -12.96
CA LYS A 390 3.96 -1.10 -13.49
C LYS A 390 3.20 -0.28 -12.44
N GLU A 391 3.19 1.04 -12.60
CA GLU A 391 2.20 1.87 -11.95
C GLU A 391 0.81 1.40 -12.40
N TRP A 392 -0.14 1.26 -11.47
CA TRP A 392 -1.43 0.62 -11.75
C TRP A 392 -2.19 1.29 -12.90
N TRP A 393 -2.08 2.62 -13.06
CA TRP A 393 -2.72 3.34 -14.17
C TRP A 393 -2.09 3.06 -15.54
N ASN A 394 -0.87 2.50 -15.59
CA ASN A 394 -0.16 2.10 -16.80
C ASN A 394 -0.29 0.62 -17.14
N VAL A 395 -0.99 -0.16 -16.31
CA VAL A 395 -1.32 -1.57 -16.59
C VAL A 395 -2.30 -1.62 -17.75
N THR A 396 -2.07 -2.51 -18.73
CA THR A 396 -2.93 -2.73 -19.89
C THR A 396 -3.67 -4.07 -19.79
N ASP A 397 -4.67 -4.28 -20.65
CA ASP A 397 -5.40 -5.56 -20.69
C ASP A 397 -4.46 -6.72 -21.07
N GLU A 398 -3.46 -6.48 -21.93
CA GLU A 398 -2.45 -7.46 -22.28
C GLU A 398 -1.55 -7.80 -21.07
N ASP A 399 -1.24 -6.83 -20.23
CA ASP A 399 -0.51 -7.07 -18.97
C ASP A 399 -1.34 -7.93 -18.02
N ILE A 400 -2.64 -7.64 -17.89
CA ILE A 400 -3.57 -8.43 -17.07
C ILE A 400 -3.61 -9.88 -17.55
N ASP A 401 -3.81 -10.09 -18.84
CA ASP A 401 -3.82 -11.40 -19.45
C ASP A 401 -2.51 -12.18 -19.22
N ALA A 402 -1.36 -11.49 -19.28
CA ALA A 402 -0.07 -12.08 -19.04
C ALA A 402 0.11 -12.51 -17.57
N MET A 403 -0.33 -11.67 -16.62
CA MET A 403 -0.28 -11.98 -15.18
C MET A 403 -1.20 -13.16 -14.82
N LEU A 404 -2.41 -13.21 -15.38
CA LEU A 404 -3.35 -14.32 -15.20
C LEU A 404 -2.77 -15.64 -15.74
N LYS A 405 -2.21 -15.63 -16.94
CA LYS A 405 -1.57 -16.81 -17.55
C LYS A 405 -0.34 -17.31 -16.80
N ALA A 406 0.32 -16.44 -16.03
CA ALA A 406 1.50 -16.78 -15.26
C ALA A 406 1.18 -17.30 -13.85
N THR A 407 -0.09 -17.27 -13.44
CA THR A 407 -0.54 -17.59 -12.09
C THR A 407 -1.50 -18.77 -12.09
N ASP A 408 -1.19 -19.78 -11.29
CA ASP A 408 -2.11 -20.85 -10.92
C ASP A 408 -2.65 -20.58 -9.50
N TRP A 409 -3.80 -21.16 -9.18
CA TRP A 409 -4.38 -21.09 -7.85
C TRP A 409 -4.37 -22.48 -7.22
N CYS A 410 -3.44 -22.69 -6.29
CA CYS A 410 -3.28 -23.98 -5.64
C CYS A 410 -4.23 -24.14 -4.45
N PRO A 411 -4.93 -25.28 -4.33
CA PRO A 411 -5.67 -25.60 -3.12
C PRO A 411 -4.76 -25.58 -1.89
N ALA A 412 -5.28 -25.09 -0.79
CA ALA A 412 -4.57 -24.99 0.47
C ALA A 412 -4.07 -26.34 0.97
N ASP A 413 -2.98 -26.33 1.74
CA ASP A 413 -2.50 -27.50 2.45
C ASP A 413 -3.45 -27.87 3.61
N LEU A 414 -4.30 -28.86 3.43
CA LEU A 414 -5.31 -29.26 4.40
C LEU A 414 -4.73 -29.84 5.69
N GLY A 415 -3.46 -30.23 5.69
CA GLY A 415 -2.74 -30.59 6.91
C GLY A 415 -2.50 -29.37 7.81
N TYR A 416 -2.49 -28.16 7.23
CA TYR A 416 -2.23 -26.90 7.91
C TYR A 416 -3.44 -25.97 7.89
N PHE A 417 -4.15 -25.83 6.76
CA PHE A 417 -5.34 -25.00 6.56
C PHE A 417 -6.57 -25.88 6.33
N ARG A 418 -7.11 -26.45 7.41
CA ARG A 418 -8.20 -27.44 7.33
C ARG A 418 -9.48 -26.93 6.69
N GLY A 419 -9.72 -25.61 6.76
CA GLY A 419 -10.86 -24.96 6.14
C GLY A 419 -10.76 -24.80 4.63
N GLY A 420 -9.61 -25.15 4.03
CA GLY A 420 -9.37 -25.03 2.59
C GLY A 420 -9.00 -23.63 2.15
N GLY A 421 -9.38 -23.30 0.92
CA GLY A 421 -9.08 -22.03 0.26
C GLY A 421 -8.06 -22.18 -0.86
N TYR A 422 -7.67 -21.07 -1.46
CA TYR A 422 -6.78 -21.04 -2.62
C TYR A 422 -5.69 -20.00 -2.46
N SER A 423 -4.47 -20.40 -2.81
CA SER A 423 -3.27 -19.57 -2.77
C SER A 423 -2.76 -19.28 -4.18
N SER A 424 -2.34 -18.05 -4.46
CA SER A 424 -1.67 -17.71 -5.70
C SER A 424 -0.33 -18.43 -5.81
N HIS A 425 -0.04 -19.00 -6.97
CA HIS A 425 1.20 -19.72 -7.23
C HIS A 425 1.82 -19.28 -8.54
N PHE A 426 2.99 -18.67 -8.47
CA PHE A 426 3.79 -18.26 -9.62
C PHE A 426 5.28 -18.15 -9.25
N LYS A 427 6.11 -17.99 -10.27
CA LYS A 427 7.53 -17.65 -10.08
C LYS A 427 7.78 -16.25 -10.63
N THR A 428 8.30 -15.38 -9.81
CA THR A 428 8.71 -14.05 -10.25
C THR A 428 9.75 -14.13 -11.35
N GLN A 429 9.59 -13.33 -12.41
CA GLN A 429 10.56 -13.25 -13.50
C GLN A 429 11.93 -12.81 -12.99
N ALA A 430 12.97 -13.45 -13.55
CA ALA A 430 14.35 -13.10 -13.20
C ALA A 430 14.69 -11.64 -13.57
N VAL A 431 15.62 -11.06 -12.83
CA VAL A 431 16.17 -9.71 -13.03
C VAL A 431 15.13 -8.57 -12.94
N MET A 432 13.96 -8.80 -12.34
CA MET A 432 13.03 -7.73 -12.03
C MET A 432 13.60 -6.85 -10.89
N PRO A 433 13.85 -5.55 -11.08
CA PRO A 433 14.29 -4.67 -10.01
C PRO A 433 13.20 -4.54 -8.93
N MET A 434 13.56 -4.71 -7.68
CA MET A 434 12.66 -4.56 -6.54
C MET A 434 13.31 -3.69 -5.47
N THR A 435 12.52 -2.82 -4.85
CA THR A 435 12.90 -2.19 -3.58
C THR A 435 12.39 -3.07 -2.47
N CYS A 436 13.30 -3.57 -1.64
CA CYS A 436 12.96 -4.37 -0.47
C CYS A 436 13.09 -3.53 0.79
N LEU A 437 12.00 -3.43 1.55
CA LEU A 437 12.04 -2.99 2.94
C LEU A 437 12.08 -4.25 3.79
N LEU A 438 13.28 -4.64 4.22
CA LEU A 438 13.43 -5.67 5.22
C LEU A 438 13.09 -5.05 6.58
N TYR A 439 11.98 -5.49 7.17
CA TYR A 439 11.74 -5.22 8.57
C TYR A 439 12.69 -6.13 9.38
N THR A 440 13.78 -5.56 9.81
CA THR A 440 14.60 -6.17 10.85
C THR A 440 14.16 -5.55 12.16
N SER A 441 13.55 -6.32 13.04
CA SER A 441 13.58 -5.98 14.46
C SER A 441 15.05 -5.76 14.84
N PRO A 442 15.44 -4.60 15.38
CA PRO A 442 16.83 -4.44 15.81
C PRO A 442 17.14 -5.54 16.80
N SER A 443 18.04 -6.43 16.41
CA SER A 443 18.58 -7.41 17.33
C SER A 443 19.34 -6.64 18.40
N PRO A 444 19.16 -6.95 19.70
CA PRO A 444 19.98 -6.34 20.74
C PRO A 444 21.48 -6.69 20.63
N ARG A 445 21.87 -7.37 19.56
CA ARG A 445 23.25 -7.82 19.28
C ARG A 445 23.86 -7.19 18.03
N ASP A 446 23.13 -6.33 17.30
CA ASP A 446 23.67 -5.59 16.15
C ASP A 446 24.13 -4.18 16.56
#